data_9f4361b004c46f453ca62975ca9df7f0
#
_entry.id   9f4361b004c46f453ca62975ca9df7f0
#
_cell.length_a   1.000
_cell.length_b   1.000
_cell.length_c   1.000
_cell.angle_alpha   90.00
_cell.angle_beta   90.00
_cell.angle_gamma   90.00
#
_symmetry.space_group_name_H-M   'P 1'
#
loop_
_entity.id
_entity.type
_entity.pdbx_description
1 polymer ?
#
loop_
_entity_poly.entity_id
_entity_poly.type
_entity_poly.pdbx_seq_one_letter_code
_entity_poly.pdbx_strand_id
1 'polypeptide(L)'
;MKGGFSLFNGKFYRESDPLFTGADLARLNSGICESFRAENNRVIFVRENYNFLIDSLQAIDLSVPAEWNFPRFIKDVSRLLNKNHLYLSAKVVIHFIPGVSGTDYLMMAEEMSGSFFAVSDSGLLIDFYDDGAKGTSIHCNYEPSSRSLWAMAARSVALQSRQNLILLNSKGFACESIGGSFGYLTGQKAFFPSPASLGYIPAMTGMVKNCAEECGYQLHVNPEIKRTDLLDADELFLIDNCHGIQSVLGLYARRYYTDGTMAISARVAGRARNDNFFDQHPPQN
;
A
#
# COMPACT_ATOMS: atom_id res chain seq x y z
N MET A 1 -1.40 -10.48 -24.72
CA MET A 1 -2.24 -10.15 -23.54
C MET A 1 -3.67 -10.00 -24.03
N LYS A 2 -4.66 -10.66 -23.41
CA LYS A 2 -6.08 -10.35 -23.69
C LYS A 2 -6.28 -8.93 -23.16
N GLY A 3 -6.68 -7.98 -24.02
CA GLY A 3 -6.88 -6.60 -23.63
C GLY A 3 -7.82 -6.49 -22.44
N GLY A 4 -7.33 -5.93 -21.34
CA GLY A 4 -8.08 -5.72 -20.12
C GLY A 4 -9.08 -4.58 -20.25
N PHE A 5 -9.93 -4.45 -19.24
CA PHE A 5 -10.86 -3.33 -19.09
C PHE A 5 -10.47 -2.50 -17.88
N SER A 6 -10.51 -1.20 -18.05
CA SER A 6 -10.51 -0.19 -16.99
C SER A 6 -11.92 0.30 -16.69
N LEU A 7 -12.15 0.84 -15.51
CA LEU A 7 -13.41 1.47 -15.13
C LEU A 7 -13.14 2.93 -14.80
N PHE A 8 -13.70 3.85 -15.61
CA PHE A 8 -13.59 5.29 -15.41
C PHE A 8 -14.98 5.88 -15.10
N ASN A 9 -15.12 6.50 -13.95
CA ASN A 9 -16.40 7.07 -13.46
C ASN A 9 -17.58 6.08 -13.60
N GLY A 10 -17.35 4.80 -13.29
CA GLY A 10 -18.35 3.75 -13.35
C GLY A 10 -18.64 3.17 -14.74
N LYS A 11 -17.96 3.63 -15.80
CA LYS A 11 -18.07 3.10 -17.16
C LYS A 11 -16.83 2.29 -17.54
N PHE A 12 -17.03 1.20 -18.29
CA PHE A 12 -15.94 0.36 -18.79
C PHE A 12 -15.35 0.89 -20.09
N TYR A 13 -14.02 0.82 -20.17
CA TYR A 13 -13.23 1.09 -21.35
C TYR A 13 -12.24 -0.06 -21.57
N ARG A 14 -11.95 -0.38 -22.82
CA ARG A 14 -10.86 -1.32 -23.14
C ARG A 14 -9.53 -0.60 -22.97
N GLU A 15 -8.48 -1.32 -22.66
CA GLU A 15 -7.11 -0.75 -22.61
C GLU A 15 -6.67 -0.14 -23.95
N SER A 16 -7.25 -0.59 -25.07
CA SER A 16 -7.01 -0.03 -26.39
C SER A 16 -7.77 1.27 -26.68
N ASP A 17 -8.76 1.63 -25.87
CA ASP A 17 -9.59 2.80 -26.09
C ASP A 17 -8.85 4.07 -25.67
N PRO A 18 -8.90 5.16 -26.45
CA PRO A 18 -8.29 6.43 -26.08
C PRO A 18 -9.09 7.08 -24.93
N LEU A 19 -8.69 6.82 -23.69
CA LEU A 19 -9.38 7.32 -22.51
C LEU A 19 -8.90 8.69 -22.07
N PHE A 20 -7.61 8.97 -22.26
CA PHE A 20 -6.97 10.21 -21.79
C PHE A 20 -6.32 11.00 -22.90
N THR A 21 -6.46 12.32 -22.82
CA THR A 21 -5.67 13.28 -23.60
C THR A 21 -4.31 13.53 -22.94
N GLY A 22 -3.40 14.22 -23.63
CA GLY A 22 -2.14 14.64 -23.03
C GLY A 22 -2.32 15.54 -21.78
N ALA A 23 -3.39 16.35 -21.77
CA ALA A 23 -3.73 17.20 -20.61
C ALA A 23 -4.23 16.37 -19.43
N ASP A 24 -4.95 15.27 -19.67
CA ASP A 24 -5.42 14.37 -18.61
C ASP A 24 -4.26 13.58 -17.98
N LEU A 25 -3.27 13.18 -18.79
CA LEU A 25 -2.05 12.54 -18.29
C LEU A 25 -1.26 13.44 -17.32
N ALA A 26 -1.22 14.75 -17.56
CA ALA A 26 -0.61 15.69 -16.64
C ALA A 26 -1.35 15.78 -15.30
N ARG A 27 -2.68 15.64 -15.30
CA ARG A 27 -3.51 15.65 -14.09
C ARG A 27 -3.39 14.37 -13.27
N LEU A 28 -3.06 13.23 -13.87
CA LEU A 28 -2.83 11.97 -13.14
C LEU A 28 -1.78 12.11 -12.04
N ASN A 29 -0.76 12.93 -12.25
CA ASN A 29 0.31 13.13 -11.28
C ASN A 29 -0.08 14.04 -10.09
N SER A 30 -1.19 14.79 -10.20
CA SER A 30 -1.67 15.67 -9.12
C SER A 30 -2.79 15.04 -8.28
N GLY A 31 -3.18 13.82 -8.59
CA GLY A 31 -4.19 13.06 -7.86
C GLY A 31 -3.61 11.99 -6.96
N ILE A 32 -4.47 11.17 -6.38
CA ILE A 32 -4.13 10.03 -5.54
C ILE A 32 -4.10 8.76 -6.38
N CYS A 33 -3.12 7.89 -6.10
CA CYS A 33 -3.10 6.53 -6.62
C CYS A 33 -2.88 5.57 -5.47
N GLU A 34 -3.86 4.70 -5.23
CA GLU A 34 -3.76 3.67 -4.20
C GLU A 34 -3.97 2.29 -4.81
N SER A 35 -3.35 1.30 -4.19
CA SER A 35 -3.52 -0.08 -4.58
C SER A 35 -3.86 -0.94 -3.38
N PHE A 36 -4.70 -1.94 -3.59
CA PHE A 36 -5.10 -2.89 -2.56
C PHE A 36 -5.36 -4.27 -3.15
N ARG A 37 -5.33 -5.26 -2.28
CA ARG A 37 -5.55 -6.65 -2.68
C ARG A 37 -7.01 -7.00 -2.69
N ALA A 38 -7.41 -7.75 -3.71
CA ALA A 38 -8.70 -8.43 -3.79
C ALA A 38 -8.48 -9.95 -3.88
N GLU A 39 -9.32 -10.71 -3.21
CA GLU A 39 -9.34 -12.18 -3.23
C GLU A 39 -10.77 -12.67 -3.39
N ASN A 40 -10.95 -13.67 -4.25
CA ASN A 40 -12.29 -14.24 -4.48
C ASN A 40 -13.35 -13.17 -4.76
N ASN A 41 -13.01 -12.21 -5.64
CA ASN A 41 -13.88 -11.08 -6.01
C ASN A 41 -14.22 -10.10 -4.87
N ARG A 42 -13.42 -10.03 -3.80
CA ARG A 42 -13.61 -9.16 -2.63
C ARG A 42 -12.35 -8.38 -2.33
N VAL A 43 -12.49 -7.10 -2.00
CA VAL A 43 -11.39 -6.30 -1.44
C VAL A 43 -11.13 -6.77 -0.01
N ILE A 44 -9.88 -7.00 0.31
CA ILE A 44 -9.47 -7.36 1.67
C ILE A 44 -9.35 -6.10 2.51
N PHE A 45 -9.85 -6.16 3.76
CA PHE A 45 -9.93 -4.99 4.65
C PHE A 45 -10.60 -3.80 3.96
N VAL A 46 -11.73 -4.07 3.34
CA VAL A 46 -12.43 -3.12 2.44
C VAL A 46 -12.79 -1.82 3.14
N ARG A 47 -13.15 -1.87 4.43
CA ARG A 47 -13.52 -0.68 5.21
C ARG A 47 -12.30 0.20 5.47
N GLU A 48 -11.21 -0.40 5.88
CA GLU A 48 -9.94 0.28 6.16
C GLU A 48 -9.39 0.94 4.89
N ASN A 49 -9.39 0.22 3.77
CA ASN A 49 -8.97 0.78 2.48
C ASN A 49 -9.87 1.93 2.03
N TYR A 50 -11.20 1.79 2.16
CA TYR A 50 -12.13 2.86 1.80
C TYR A 50 -11.92 4.11 2.66
N ASN A 51 -11.81 3.95 3.98
CA ASN A 51 -11.59 5.08 4.89
C ASN A 51 -10.27 5.78 4.56
N PHE A 52 -9.21 5.01 4.31
CA PHE A 52 -7.92 5.55 3.91
C PHE A 52 -8.00 6.37 2.60
N LEU A 53 -8.79 5.91 1.60
CA LEU A 53 -9.03 6.65 0.36
C LEU A 53 -9.74 7.99 0.63
N ILE A 54 -10.74 8.00 1.51
CA ILE A 54 -11.44 9.24 1.91
C ILE A 54 -10.49 10.21 2.62
N ASP A 55 -9.74 9.72 3.60
CA ASP A 55 -8.77 10.54 4.35
C ASP A 55 -7.70 11.11 3.40
N SER A 56 -7.23 10.31 2.44
CA SER A 56 -6.25 10.73 1.43
C SER A 56 -6.78 11.85 0.54
N LEU A 57 -8.04 11.74 0.08
CA LEU A 57 -8.68 12.80 -0.71
C LEU A 57 -8.81 14.10 0.08
N GLN A 58 -9.28 14.01 1.32
CA GLN A 58 -9.42 15.18 2.21
C GLN A 58 -8.09 15.86 2.49
N ALA A 59 -7.02 15.06 2.69
CA ALA A 59 -5.69 15.59 3.01
C ALA A 59 -5.05 16.42 1.89
N ILE A 60 -5.45 16.21 0.64
CA ILE A 60 -4.96 16.98 -0.52
C ILE A 60 -6.04 17.88 -1.14
N ASP A 61 -7.10 18.17 -0.38
CA ASP A 61 -8.22 19.04 -0.80
C ASP A 61 -8.92 18.59 -2.08
N LEU A 62 -8.97 17.27 -2.36
CA LEU A 62 -9.78 16.72 -3.42
C LEU A 62 -11.17 16.33 -2.90
N SER A 63 -12.22 16.77 -3.59
CA SER A 63 -13.58 16.34 -3.28
C SER A 63 -13.78 14.86 -3.60
N VAL A 64 -14.57 14.16 -2.80
CA VAL A 64 -15.04 12.81 -3.15
C VAL A 64 -15.90 12.91 -4.41
N PRO A 65 -15.73 12.03 -5.43
CA PRO A 65 -16.59 12.05 -6.62
C PRO A 65 -18.08 11.96 -6.25
N ALA A 66 -18.95 12.73 -6.92
CA ALA A 66 -20.33 13.00 -6.48
C ALA A 66 -21.19 11.76 -6.19
N GLU A 67 -21.04 10.70 -6.97
CA GLU A 67 -21.78 9.44 -6.81
C GLU A 67 -20.96 8.33 -6.15
N TRP A 68 -19.74 8.64 -5.70
CA TRP A 68 -18.83 7.66 -5.16
C TRP A 68 -18.95 7.57 -3.64
N ASN A 69 -19.44 6.42 -3.18
CA ASN A 69 -19.62 6.10 -1.77
C ASN A 69 -19.19 4.64 -1.52
N PHE A 70 -19.24 4.21 -0.27
CA PHE A 70 -18.80 2.87 0.11
C PHE A 70 -19.48 1.73 -0.68
N PRO A 71 -20.82 1.69 -0.82
CA PRO A 71 -21.49 0.69 -1.65
C PRO A 71 -21.08 0.76 -3.13
N ARG A 72 -20.88 1.97 -3.66
CA ARG A 72 -20.44 2.16 -5.04
C ARG A 72 -19.02 1.65 -5.24
N PHE A 73 -18.12 1.92 -4.30
CA PHE A 73 -16.74 1.40 -4.32
C PHE A 73 -16.72 -0.12 -4.42
N ILE A 74 -17.44 -0.82 -3.54
CA ILE A 74 -17.55 -2.27 -3.54
C ILE A 74 -18.10 -2.79 -4.88
N LYS A 75 -19.19 -2.20 -5.35
CA LYS A 75 -19.84 -2.57 -6.61
C LYS A 75 -18.91 -2.40 -7.80
N ASP A 76 -18.20 -1.30 -7.88
CA ASP A 76 -17.33 -1.01 -9.02
C ASP A 76 -16.09 -1.91 -9.03
N VAL A 77 -15.50 -2.22 -7.86
CA VAL A 77 -14.42 -3.21 -7.78
C VAL A 77 -14.90 -4.59 -8.21
N SER A 78 -16.03 -5.07 -7.69
CA SER A 78 -16.58 -6.38 -8.07
C SER A 78 -16.88 -6.46 -9.57
N ARG A 79 -17.47 -5.41 -10.16
CA ARG A 79 -17.73 -5.33 -11.59
C ARG A 79 -16.44 -5.36 -12.43
N LEU A 80 -15.39 -4.65 -11.97
CA LEU A 80 -14.09 -4.60 -12.63
C LEU A 80 -13.41 -5.98 -12.63
N LEU A 81 -13.37 -6.64 -11.47
CA LEU A 81 -12.80 -7.98 -11.33
C LEU A 81 -13.53 -9.01 -12.21
N ASN A 82 -14.86 -9.00 -12.18
CA ASN A 82 -15.69 -9.87 -13.02
C ASN A 82 -15.46 -9.62 -14.51
N LYS A 83 -15.37 -8.35 -14.93
CA LYS A 83 -15.16 -7.97 -16.33
C LYS A 83 -13.81 -8.43 -16.87
N ASN A 84 -12.79 -8.48 -16.01
CA ASN A 84 -11.43 -8.93 -16.33
C ASN A 84 -11.19 -10.41 -16.03
N HIS A 85 -12.20 -11.15 -15.55
CA HIS A 85 -12.10 -12.57 -15.15
C HIS A 85 -11.04 -12.83 -14.06
N LEU A 86 -10.87 -11.87 -13.14
CA LEU A 86 -9.92 -11.94 -12.03
C LEU A 86 -10.64 -12.46 -10.77
N TYR A 87 -10.84 -13.76 -10.71
CA TYR A 87 -11.66 -14.40 -9.68
C TYR A 87 -10.86 -14.85 -8.44
N LEU A 88 -9.55 -15.05 -8.57
CA LEU A 88 -8.71 -15.53 -7.47
C LEU A 88 -8.07 -14.37 -6.72
N SER A 89 -6.88 -14.00 -7.11
CA SER A 89 -6.10 -12.95 -6.48
C SER A 89 -5.81 -11.83 -7.46
N ALA A 90 -6.07 -10.60 -7.08
CA ALA A 90 -5.85 -9.43 -7.93
C ALA A 90 -5.35 -8.24 -7.10
N LYS A 91 -4.53 -7.42 -7.76
CA LYS A 91 -4.25 -6.05 -7.33
C LYS A 91 -5.22 -5.13 -8.02
N VAL A 92 -5.96 -4.36 -7.24
CA VAL A 92 -6.80 -3.28 -7.74
C VAL A 92 -6.08 -1.97 -7.50
N VAL A 93 -6.00 -1.14 -8.53
CA VAL A 93 -5.41 0.20 -8.46
C VAL A 93 -6.53 1.21 -8.71
N ILE A 94 -6.63 2.20 -7.84
CA ILE A 94 -7.55 3.33 -8.01
C ILE A 94 -6.76 4.64 -8.11
N HIS A 95 -7.07 5.42 -9.14
CA HIS A 95 -6.60 6.79 -9.29
C HIS A 95 -7.77 7.74 -9.11
N PHE A 96 -7.61 8.71 -8.23
CA PHE A 96 -8.46 9.90 -8.18
C PHE A 96 -7.75 11.05 -8.88
N ILE A 97 -8.41 11.68 -9.80
CA ILE A 97 -7.83 12.64 -10.73
C ILE A 97 -8.60 13.95 -10.62
N PRO A 98 -7.95 15.10 -10.39
CA PRO A 98 -8.63 16.39 -10.46
C PRO A 98 -9.28 16.58 -11.84
N GLY A 99 -10.60 16.62 -11.90
CA GLY A 99 -11.40 16.85 -13.10
C GLY A 99 -11.74 18.32 -13.30
N VAL A 100 -12.46 18.63 -14.38
CA VAL A 100 -12.90 20.00 -14.68
C VAL A 100 -14.03 20.46 -13.74
N SER A 101 -14.87 19.54 -13.29
CA SER A 101 -16.05 19.80 -12.45
C SER A 101 -16.08 19.03 -11.15
N GLY A 102 -14.93 18.58 -10.68
CA GLY A 102 -14.79 17.77 -9.46
C GLY A 102 -13.68 16.75 -9.60
N THR A 103 -13.78 15.63 -8.92
CA THR A 103 -12.80 14.55 -8.95
C THR A 103 -13.32 13.39 -9.78
N ASP A 104 -12.53 12.96 -10.75
CA ASP A 104 -12.75 11.75 -11.53
C ASP A 104 -12.04 10.56 -10.85
N TYR A 105 -12.47 9.33 -11.13
CA TYR A 105 -11.76 8.14 -10.69
C TYR A 105 -11.59 7.10 -11.79
N LEU A 106 -10.41 6.50 -11.82
CA LEU A 106 -10.05 5.39 -12.70
C LEU A 106 -9.67 4.19 -11.85
N MET A 107 -10.27 3.04 -12.14
CA MET A 107 -9.89 1.77 -11.54
C MET A 107 -9.34 0.81 -12.58
N MET A 108 -8.25 0.15 -12.23
CA MET A 108 -7.61 -0.92 -13.01
C MET A 108 -7.40 -2.13 -12.12
N ALA A 109 -7.29 -3.31 -12.71
CA ALA A 109 -7.01 -4.52 -11.97
C ALA A 109 -6.07 -5.42 -12.76
N GLU A 110 -5.14 -6.05 -12.06
CA GLU A 110 -4.18 -7.01 -12.62
C GLU A 110 -4.13 -8.26 -11.75
N GLU A 111 -3.84 -9.41 -12.36
CA GLU A 111 -3.68 -10.67 -11.65
C GLU A 111 -2.46 -10.61 -10.73
N MET A 112 -2.62 -11.09 -9.50
CA MET A 112 -1.51 -11.30 -8.57
C MET A 112 -1.17 -12.78 -8.47
N SER A 113 0.13 -13.07 -8.58
CA SER A 113 0.65 -14.41 -8.28
C SER A 113 0.79 -14.61 -6.77
N GLY A 114 0.66 -15.85 -6.34
CA GLY A 114 0.86 -16.27 -4.95
C GLY A 114 -0.42 -16.35 -4.15
N SER A 115 -0.35 -17.10 -3.05
CA SER A 115 -1.46 -17.23 -2.12
C SER A 115 -1.60 -15.96 -1.28
N PHE A 116 -2.80 -15.72 -0.87
CA PHE A 116 -3.28 -14.68 0.00
C PHE A 116 -2.39 -14.42 1.22
N PHE A 117 -1.77 -13.25 1.29
CA PHE A 117 -0.83 -12.86 2.35
C PHE A 117 0.02 -14.04 2.85
N ALA A 118 0.57 -14.79 1.90
CA ALA A 118 1.39 -15.95 2.24
C ALA A 118 2.56 -15.48 3.08
N VAL A 119 2.71 -16.13 4.23
CA VAL A 119 3.96 -16.06 4.98
C VAL A 119 5.01 -16.69 4.09
N SER A 120 5.89 -15.86 3.52
CA SER A 120 6.95 -16.33 2.64
C SER A 120 8.18 -16.64 3.48
N ASP A 121 8.72 -17.84 3.36
CA ASP A 121 10.04 -18.19 3.91
C ASP A 121 11.18 -17.44 3.17
N SER A 122 10.89 -16.89 1.99
CA SER A 122 11.81 -16.04 1.24
C SER A 122 11.59 -14.58 1.62
N GLY A 123 12.46 -14.03 2.44
CA GLY A 123 12.44 -12.60 2.78
C GLY A 123 13.24 -11.75 1.80
N LEU A 124 13.13 -10.45 1.95
CA LEU A 124 13.73 -9.45 1.06
C LEU A 124 15.17 -9.11 1.46
N LEU A 125 16.00 -8.85 0.46
CA LEU A 125 17.27 -8.14 0.62
C LEU A 125 17.05 -6.69 0.18
N ILE A 126 17.21 -5.77 1.12
CA ILE A 126 16.94 -4.35 0.90
C ILE A 126 18.17 -3.49 1.23
N ASP A 127 18.07 -2.20 0.93
CA ASP A 127 19.07 -1.22 1.28
C ASP A 127 18.45 0.13 1.62
N PHE A 128 19.22 1.15 1.95
CA PHE A 128 18.75 2.51 2.05
C PHE A 128 18.89 3.21 0.69
N TYR A 129 17.97 4.14 0.42
CA TYR A 129 18.07 5.03 -0.72
C TYR A 129 18.83 6.29 -0.32
N ASP A 130 20.04 6.47 -0.87
CA ASP A 130 20.95 7.56 -0.51
C ASP A 130 20.92 8.74 -1.50
N ASP A 131 20.35 8.54 -2.71
CA ASP A 131 20.39 9.55 -3.78
C ASP A 131 19.24 10.58 -3.68
N GLY A 132 18.40 10.52 -2.63
CA GLY A 132 17.30 11.45 -2.44
C GLY A 132 16.62 11.30 -1.09
N ALA A 133 15.93 12.33 -0.69
CA ALA A 133 15.16 12.36 0.57
C ALA A 133 13.75 12.85 0.33
N LYS A 134 12.82 12.37 1.16
CA LYS A 134 11.45 12.84 1.18
C LYS A 134 11.35 14.25 1.77
N GLY A 135 10.52 15.09 1.15
CA GLY A 135 10.26 16.45 1.60
C GLY A 135 9.54 16.56 2.94
N THR A 136 9.26 17.78 3.38
CA THR A 136 8.67 18.09 4.69
C THR A 136 7.27 18.72 4.57
N SER A 137 6.33 18.04 3.94
CA SER A 137 4.93 18.47 3.85
C SER A 137 4.02 17.51 4.61
N ILE A 138 2.92 18.02 5.19
CA ILE A 138 1.88 17.17 5.79
C ILE A 138 1.27 16.19 4.76
N HIS A 139 1.32 16.52 3.48
CA HIS A 139 0.89 15.64 2.40
C HIS A 139 1.84 14.46 2.16
N CYS A 140 3.02 14.44 2.81
CA CYS A 140 3.99 13.37 2.67
C CYS A 140 3.52 12.02 3.22
N ASN A 141 2.49 11.97 4.04
CA ASN A 141 1.89 10.73 4.53
C ASN A 141 1.02 10.01 3.49
N TYR A 142 0.83 10.61 2.31
CA TYR A 142 0.01 10.10 1.23
C TYR A 142 0.84 9.84 -0.03
N GLU A 143 0.41 8.90 -0.85
CA GLU A 143 1.15 8.39 -2.01
C GLU A 143 1.62 9.46 -3.01
N PRO A 144 0.83 10.50 -3.37
CA PRO A 144 1.24 11.46 -4.39
C PRO A 144 2.60 12.12 -4.13
N SER A 145 2.93 12.38 -2.88
CA SER A 145 4.19 13.01 -2.51
C SER A 145 5.41 12.09 -2.64
N SER A 146 5.19 10.78 -2.70
CA SER A 146 6.24 9.76 -2.76
C SER A 146 6.49 9.25 -4.18
N ARG A 147 5.52 9.36 -5.08
CA ARG A 147 5.51 8.70 -6.40
C ARG A 147 6.77 8.95 -7.23
N SER A 148 7.23 10.19 -7.35
CA SER A 148 8.43 10.52 -8.10
C SER A 148 9.70 9.98 -7.44
N LEU A 149 9.77 10.04 -6.12
CA LEU A 149 10.89 9.51 -5.34
C LEU A 149 10.94 7.99 -5.44
N TRP A 150 9.79 7.31 -5.34
CA TRP A 150 9.69 5.86 -5.52
C TRP A 150 10.14 5.43 -6.92
N ALA A 151 9.73 6.16 -7.97
CA ALA A 151 10.16 5.86 -9.33
C ALA A 151 11.68 5.98 -9.53
N MET A 152 12.31 6.95 -8.88
CA MET A 152 13.78 7.09 -8.89
C MET A 152 14.43 5.96 -8.08
N ALA A 153 13.97 5.70 -6.87
CA ALA A 153 14.48 4.65 -6.01
C ALA A 153 14.33 3.26 -6.63
N ALA A 154 13.20 2.98 -7.31
CA ALA A 154 12.97 1.72 -8.00
C ALA A 154 13.97 1.44 -9.13
N ARG A 155 14.50 2.49 -9.80
CA ARG A 155 15.59 2.33 -10.78
C ARG A 155 16.88 1.88 -10.10
N SER A 156 17.20 2.40 -8.91
CA SER A 156 18.36 1.98 -8.13
C SER A 156 18.24 0.54 -7.65
N VAL A 157 17.04 0.08 -7.28
CA VAL A 157 16.77 -1.33 -6.91
C VAL A 157 17.25 -2.29 -8.00
N ALA A 158 16.88 -2.02 -9.25
CA ALA A 158 17.25 -2.88 -10.39
C ALA A 158 18.78 -2.95 -10.61
N LEU A 159 19.49 -1.86 -10.33
CA LEU A 159 20.95 -1.78 -10.47
C LEU A 159 21.73 -2.45 -9.33
N GLN A 160 21.13 -2.54 -8.15
CA GLN A 160 21.80 -3.00 -6.93
C GLN A 160 21.47 -4.46 -6.55
N SER A 161 20.70 -5.18 -7.37
CA SER A 161 20.22 -6.54 -7.05
C SER A 161 19.51 -6.61 -5.68
N ARG A 162 18.70 -5.61 -5.39
CA ARG A 162 17.83 -5.53 -4.21
C ARG A 162 16.37 -5.69 -4.63
N GLN A 163 15.49 -5.92 -3.65
CA GLN A 163 14.04 -6.02 -3.91
C GLN A 163 13.27 -4.78 -3.45
N ASN A 164 13.80 -4.01 -2.51
CA ASN A 164 13.20 -2.76 -2.05
C ASN A 164 14.27 -1.86 -1.40
N LEU A 165 13.89 -0.62 -1.07
CA LEU A 165 14.75 0.34 -0.36
C LEU A 165 13.95 1.05 0.75
N ILE A 166 14.64 1.35 1.86
CA ILE A 166 14.14 2.27 2.89
C ILE A 166 14.51 3.70 2.48
N LEU A 167 13.51 4.57 2.49
CA LEU A 167 13.67 5.98 2.17
C LEU A 167 13.79 6.80 3.45
N LEU A 168 14.59 7.86 3.36
CA LEU A 168 14.81 8.80 4.47
C LEU A 168 14.05 10.09 4.20
N ASN A 169 13.63 10.76 5.27
CA ASN A 169 13.15 12.13 5.18
C ASN A 169 14.32 13.12 5.13
N SER A 170 14.04 14.41 4.90
CA SER A 170 15.06 15.46 4.80
C SER A 170 15.88 15.68 6.07
N LYS A 171 15.47 15.11 7.22
CA LYS A 171 16.24 15.10 8.46
C LYS A 171 17.13 13.86 8.62
N GLY A 172 17.10 12.93 7.67
CA GLY A 172 17.90 11.70 7.68
C GLY A 172 17.26 10.55 8.48
N PHE A 173 16.01 10.66 8.91
CA PHE A 173 15.29 9.58 9.57
C PHE A 173 14.58 8.67 8.55
N ALA A 174 14.58 7.36 8.80
CA ALA A 174 13.83 6.40 8.02
C ALA A 174 12.32 6.66 8.16
N CYS A 175 11.62 6.77 7.04
CA CYS A 175 10.21 7.17 7.06
C CYS A 175 9.27 6.25 6.27
N GLU A 176 9.73 5.63 5.19
CA GLU A 176 8.92 4.74 4.35
C GLU A 176 9.79 3.75 3.58
N SER A 177 9.16 2.79 2.89
CA SER A 177 9.78 1.98 1.85
C SER A 177 9.19 2.33 0.48
N ILE A 178 9.76 1.81 -0.61
CA ILE A 178 9.14 1.98 -1.93
C ILE A 178 7.77 1.30 -1.92
N GLY A 179 6.71 2.09 -2.14
CA GLY A 179 5.33 1.60 -2.21
C GLY A 179 4.69 1.23 -0.89
N GLY A 180 5.33 1.52 0.24
CA GLY A 180 4.81 1.12 1.55
C GLY A 180 5.48 1.77 2.75
N SER A 181 5.27 1.16 3.90
CA SER A 181 5.89 1.49 5.17
C SER A 181 6.77 0.34 5.65
N PHE A 182 7.25 0.41 6.88
CA PHE A 182 8.02 -0.66 7.51
C PHE A 182 7.73 -0.71 9.00
N GLY A 183 8.17 -1.79 9.64
CA GLY A 183 8.27 -1.92 11.08
C GLY A 183 9.47 -2.76 11.46
N TYR A 184 9.91 -2.69 12.72
CA TYR A 184 10.99 -3.52 13.21
C TYR A 184 10.72 -3.98 14.65
N LEU A 185 11.34 -5.10 15.02
CA LEU A 185 11.21 -5.69 16.34
C LEU A 185 12.56 -5.61 17.08
N THR A 186 12.50 -5.33 18.38
CA THR A 186 13.64 -5.42 19.29
C THR A 186 13.13 -5.98 20.63
N GLY A 187 13.51 -7.21 20.99
CA GLY A 187 12.93 -7.94 22.10
C GLY A 187 11.41 -8.04 21.98
N GLN A 188 10.68 -7.61 23.00
CA GLN A 188 9.21 -7.61 23.04
C GLN A 188 8.58 -6.29 22.57
N LYS A 189 9.31 -5.48 21.79
CA LYS A 189 8.84 -4.19 21.30
C LYS A 189 8.75 -4.20 19.78
N ALA A 190 7.65 -3.66 19.26
CA ALA A 190 7.44 -3.42 17.84
C ALA A 190 7.40 -1.92 17.58
N PHE A 191 8.25 -1.46 16.67
CA PHE A 191 8.42 -0.06 16.32
C PHE A 191 7.89 0.22 14.92
N PHE A 192 7.22 1.36 14.75
CA PHE A 192 6.65 1.81 13.50
C PHE A 192 6.93 3.31 13.27
N PRO A 193 7.09 3.76 12.02
CA PRO A 193 7.12 5.18 11.72
C PRO A 193 5.82 5.86 12.17
N SER A 194 5.94 7.08 12.69
CA SER A 194 4.78 7.91 12.98
C SER A 194 4.40 8.80 11.77
N PRO A 195 3.18 9.33 11.70
CA PRO A 195 2.86 10.34 10.69
C PRO A 195 3.81 11.56 10.72
N ALA A 196 4.38 11.89 11.87
CA ALA A 196 5.35 12.98 12.00
C ALA A 196 6.73 12.66 11.37
N SER A 197 7.00 11.40 10.99
CA SER A 197 8.16 11.06 10.16
C SER A 197 7.99 11.53 8.71
N LEU A 198 6.78 11.90 8.30
CA LEU A 198 6.40 12.36 6.96
C LEU A 198 6.60 11.28 5.87
N GLY A 199 6.52 10.00 6.26
CA GLY A 199 6.52 8.86 5.35
C GLY A 199 5.11 8.45 4.96
N TYR A 200 4.97 7.75 3.82
CA TYR A 200 3.73 7.11 3.41
C TYR A 200 3.40 5.96 4.37
N ILE A 201 2.17 5.95 4.87
CA ILE A 201 1.68 4.95 5.83
C ILE A 201 0.42 4.31 5.23
N PRO A 202 0.52 3.13 4.59
CA PRO A 202 -0.62 2.44 3.99
C PRO A 202 -1.67 2.02 5.03
N ALA A 203 -2.92 1.83 4.59
CA ALA A 203 -4.04 1.37 5.43
C ALA A 203 -3.71 0.08 6.21
N MET A 204 -2.97 -0.84 5.59
CA MET A 204 -2.51 -2.09 6.19
C MET A 204 -1.72 -1.91 7.49
N THR A 205 -1.03 -0.78 7.67
CA THR A 205 -0.20 -0.54 8.86
C THR A 205 -1.00 -0.60 10.16
N GLY A 206 -2.24 -0.14 10.16
CA GLY A 206 -3.14 -0.24 11.32
C GLY A 206 -3.43 -1.70 11.71
N MET A 207 -3.74 -2.53 10.72
CA MET A 207 -3.97 -3.96 10.91
C MET A 207 -2.74 -4.68 11.45
N VAL A 208 -1.56 -4.36 10.90
CA VAL A 208 -0.28 -4.94 11.34
C VAL A 208 0.02 -4.58 12.79
N LYS A 209 -0.19 -3.33 13.20
CA LYS A 209 -0.04 -2.88 14.59
C LYS A 209 -0.93 -3.69 15.53
N ASN A 210 -2.22 -3.80 15.23
CA ASN A 210 -3.16 -4.56 16.04
C ASN A 210 -2.74 -6.04 16.17
N CYS A 211 -2.27 -6.65 15.07
CA CYS A 211 -1.79 -8.03 15.09
C CYS A 211 -0.47 -8.18 15.87
N ALA A 212 0.41 -7.18 15.86
CA ALA A 212 1.62 -7.20 16.67
C ALA A 212 1.31 -7.15 18.18
N GLU A 213 0.34 -6.31 18.61
CA GLU A 213 -0.14 -6.31 20.00
C GLU A 213 -0.73 -7.66 20.42
N GLU A 214 -1.53 -8.29 19.55
CA GLU A 214 -2.07 -9.64 19.81
C GLU A 214 -1.01 -10.73 19.87
N CYS A 215 0.14 -10.53 19.24
CA CYS A 215 1.31 -11.38 19.36
C CYS A 215 2.14 -11.08 20.64
N GLY A 216 1.71 -10.12 21.46
CA GLY A 216 2.36 -9.77 22.73
C GLY A 216 3.43 -8.69 22.63
N TYR A 217 3.55 -8.01 21.48
CA TYR A 217 4.51 -6.92 21.34
C TYR A 217 3.96 -5.60 21.90
N GLN A 218 4.81 -4.87 22.62
CA GLN A 218 4.53 -3.50 23.02
C GLN A 218 4.77 -2.54 21.83
N LEU A 219 3.75 -1.80 21.41
CA LEU A 219 3.85 -0.89 20.27
C LEU A 219 4.55 0.43 20.63
N HIS A 220 5.45 0.83 19.75
CA HIS A 220 6.12 2.12 19.78
C HIS A 220 5.99 2.79 18.41
N VAL A 221 5.48 4.03 18.40
CA VAL A 221 5.37 4.84 17.18
C VAL A 221 6.38 5.97 17.29
N ASN A 222 7.40 5.97 16.42
CA ASN A 222 8.55 6.86 16.52
C ASN A 222 8.67 7.75 15.26
N PRO A 223 8.75 9.10 15.42
CA PRO A 223 8.97 10.01 14.29
C PRO A 223 10.43 10.07 13.81
N GLU A 224 11.39 9.61 14.63
CA GLU A 224 12.83 9.80 14.42
C GLU A 224 13.58 8.47 14.42
N ILE A 225 13.17 7.56 13.56
CA ILE A 225 13.83 6.26 13.38
C ILE A 225 15.15 6.46 12.64
N LYS A 226 16.26 6.17 13.30
CA LYS A 226 17.61 6.28 12.72
C LYS A 226 17.97 5.02 11.93
N ARG A 227 18.93 5.13 11.03
CA ARG A 227 19.50 3.95 10.34
C ARG A 227 20.06 2.92 11.33
N THR A 228 20.69 3.40 12.40
CA THR A 228 21.23 2.54 13.47
C THR A 228 20.16 1.72 14.14
N ASP A 229 18.97 2.30 14.39
CA ASP A 229 17.85 1.59 15.02
C ASP A 229 17.44 0.37 14.18
N LEU A 230 17.42 0.53 12.84
CA LEU A 230 17.12 -0.57 11.93
C LEU A 230 18.27 -1.59 11.86
N LEU A 231 19.52 -1.15 11.87
CA LEU A 231 20.68 -2.06 11.84
C LEU A 231 20.86 -2.85 13.15
N ASP A 232 20.42 -2.30 14.28
CA ASP A 232 20.49 -2.93 15.60
C ASP A 232 19.24 -3.78 15.91
N ALA A 233 18.18 -3.72 15.09
CA ALA A 233 16.96 -4.49 15.28
C ALA A 233 17.18 -6.00 15.20
N ASP A 234 16.32 -6.78 15.87
CA ASP A 234 16.29 -8.24 15.76
C ASP A 234 15.63 -8.68 14.46
N GLU A 235 14.52 -8.01 14.08
CA GLU A 235 13.76 -8.26 12.87
C GLU A 235 13.35 -6.95 12.19
N LEU A 236 13.27 -6.97 10.86
CA LEU A 236 12.79 -5.87 10.03
C LEU A 236 11.78 -6.41 9.01
N PHE A 237 10.73 -5.66 8.74
CA PHE A 237 9.70 -6.03 7.76
C PHE A 237 9.12 -4.81 7.04
N LEU A 238 8.67 -5.02 5.81
CA LEU A 238 7.96 -4.03 5.01
C LEU A 238 6.46 -4.28 5.09
N ILE A 239 5.67 -3.23 4.87
CA ILE A 239 4.20 -3.24 4.95
C ILE A 239 3.64 -2.53 3.73
N ASP A 240 2.79 -3.21 2.95
CA ASP A 240 2.00 -2.60 1.89
C ASP A 240 0.58 -3.20 1.81
N ASN A 241 -0.32 -2.52 1.10
CA ASN A 241 -1.73 -2.93 1.02
C ASN A 241 -1.97 -4.19 0.17
N CYS A 242 -1.01 -4.59 -0.66
CA CYS A 242 -1.16 -5.73 -1.57
C CYS A 242 -0.53 -7.02 -1.03
N HIS A 243 0.66 -6.93 -0.43
CA HIS A 243 1.40 -8.08 0.08
C HIS A 243 1.24 -8.25 1.60
N GLY A 244 0.74 -7.23 2.30
CA GLY A 244 0.65 -7.23 3.75
C GLY A 244 2.03 -7.02 4.38
N ILE A 245 2.56 -8.03 5.04
CA ILE A 245 3.89 -8.00 5.67
C ILE A 245 4.87 -8.81 4.82
N GLN A 246 6.03 -8.24 4.56
CA GLN A 246 7.15 -8.90 3.89
C GLN A 246 8.38 -8.87 4.79
N SER A 247 8.86 -10.04 5.22
CA SER A 247 10.06 -10.15 6.05
C SER A 247 11.29 -9.66 5.30
N VAL A 248 12.19 -8.98 6.00
CA VAL A 248 13.50 -8.58 5.48
C VAL A 248 14.55 -9.54 6.04
N LEU A 249 15.30 -10.19 5.17
CA LEU A 249 16.41 -11.06 5.55
C LEU A 249 17.72 -10.30 5.70
N GLY A 250 17.86 -9.18 5.03
CA GLY A 250 19.09 -8.41 5.12
C GLY A 250 18.96 -6.95 4.67
N LEU A 251 19.71 -6.10 5.39
CA LEU A 251 19.91 -4.69 5.11
C LEU A 251 21.41 -4.42 5.21
N TYR A 252 22.08 -4.03 4.12
CA TYR A 252 23.54 -4.03 4.00
C TYR A 252 24.15 -5.41 4.40
N ALA A 253 25.09 -5.40 5.33
CA ALA A 253 25.71 -6.60 5.88
C ALA A 253 24.91 -7.24 7.05
N ARG A 254 23.89 -6.56 7.58
CA ARG A 254 23.05 -7.07 8.67
C ARG A 254 22.13 -8.17 8.15
N ARG A 255 21.93 -9.21 8.97
CA ARG A 255 20.95 -10.27 8.76
C ARG A 255 19.96 -10.26 9.90
N TYR A 256 18.69 -10.54 9.60
CA TYR A 256 17.58 -10.51 10.55
C TYR A 256 16.98 -11.89 10.77
N TYR A 257 16.42 -12.09 11.95
CA TYR A 257 15.45 -13.14 12.22
C TYR A 257 14.10 -12.78 11.61
N THR A 258 13.18 -13.75 11.56
CA THR A 258 11.86 -13.56 10.96
C THR A 258 10.71 -14.19 11.76
N ASP A 259 10.98 -14.83 12.89
CA ASP A 259 10.00 -15.62 13.65
C ASP A 259 8.83 -14.74 14.15
N GLY A 260 9.13 -13.59 14.73
CA GLY A 260 8.12 -12.64 15.19
C GLY A 260 7.33 -12.02 14.02
N THR A 261 8.03 -11.64 12.96
CA THR A 261 7.41 -11.13 11.73
C THR A 261 6.48 -12.15 11.10
N MET A 262 6.88 -13.43 11.05
CA MET A 262 6.06 -14.52 10.54
C MET A 262 4.82 -14.75 11.41
N ALA A 263 4.96 -14.68 12.75
CA ALA A 263 3.82 -14.79 13.66
C ALA A 263 2.80 -13.66 13.44
N ILE A 264 3.25 -12.41 13.30
CA ILE A 264 2.39 -11.25 13.00
C ILE A 264 1.74 -11.43 11.62
N SER A 265 2.51 -11.83 10.60
CA SER A 265 2.01 -12.06 9.24
C SER A 265 0.93 -13.15 9.20
N ALA A 266 1.14 -14.27 9.91
CA ALA A 266 0.15 -15.34 10.04
C ALA A 266 -1.16 -14.84 10.67
N ARG A 267 -1.06 -13.95 11.66
CA ARG A 267 -2.22 -13.33 12.31
C ARG A 267 -2.98 -12.40 11.34
N VAL A 268 -2.27 -11.57 10.58
CA VAL A 268 -2.84 -10.72 9.52
C VAL A 268 -3.56 -11.58 8.49
N ALA A 269 -2.91 -12.66 8.00
CA ALA A 269 -3.52 -13.58 7.05
C ALA A 269 -4.77 -14.28 7.62
N GLY A 270 -4.76 -14.65 8.91
CA GLY A 270 -5.92 -15.20 9.61
C GLY A 270 -7.10 -14.23 9.65
N ARG A 271 -6.84 -12.96 10.00
CA ARG A 271 -7.88 -11.91 9.99
C ARG A 271 -8.46 -11.68 8.60
N ALA A 272 -7.60 -11.63 7.61
CA ALA A 272 -8.01 -11.40 6.25
C ALA A 272 -8.87 -12.54 5.67
N ARG A 273 -8.62 -13.82 6.04
CA ARG A 273 -9.49 -14.95 5.67
C ARG A 273 -10.87 -14.87 6.36
N ASN A 274 -10.91 -14.30 7.56
CA ASN A 274 -12.11 -14.15 8.38
C ASN A 274 -12.74 -12.76 8.22
N ASP A 275 -12.33 -11.97 7.23
CA ASP A 275 -12.93 -10.67 6.92
C ASP A 275 -14.33 -10.89 6.31
N ASN A 276 -15.30 -11.04 7.22
CA ASN A 276 -16.69 -11.35 6.93
C ASN A 276 -17.53 -10.08 6.66
N PHE A 277 -16.90 -8.96 6.31
CA PHE A 277 -17.64 -7.71 6.10
C PHE A 277 -18.81 -7.89 5.11
N PHE A 278 -18.60 -8.67 4.05
CA PHE A 278 -19.63 -8.95 3.04
C PHE A 278 -20.74 -9.89 3.53
N ASP A 279 -20.45 -10.82 4.45
CA ASP A 279 -21.47 -11.70 5.02
C ASP A 279 -22.43 -10.93 5.93
N GLN A 280 -21.96 -9.83 6.53
CA GLN A 280 -22.78 -8.93 7.35
C GLN A 280 -23.49 -7.85 6.52
N HIS A 281 -23.00 -7.51 5.34
CA HIS A 281 -23.53 -6.46 4.47
C HIS A 281 -23.49 -6.92 2.99
N PRO A 282 -24.32 -7.91 2.60
CA PRO A 282 -24.34 -8.36 1.21
C PRO A 282 -24.71 -7.19 0.28
N PRO A 283 -24.11 -7.09 -0.90
CA PRO A 283 -24.47 -6.07 -1.87
C PRO A 283 -25.97 -6.25 -2.22
N GLN A 284 -26.76 -5.21 -2.00
CA GLN A 284 -28.13 -5.18 -2.47
C GLN A 284 -28.08 -5.17 -4.02
N ASN A 285 -28.69 -6.18 -4.63
CA ASN A 285 -28.81 -6.36 -6.09
C ASN A 285 -29.55 -5.20 -6.75
#